data_f18df3d74d5bd0598e174f7df4c6f3fd
#
_entry.id   f18df3d74d5bd0598e174f7df4c6f3fd
#
_cell.length_a   1.000
_cell.length_b   1.000
_cell.length_c   1.000
_cell.angle_alpha   90.00
_cell.angle_beta   90.00
_cell.angle_gamma   90.00
#
_symmetry.space_group_name_H-M   'P 1'
#
loop_
_entity.id
_entity.type
_entity.pdbx_description
1 polymer ?
#
loop_
_entity_poly.entity_id
_entity_poly.type
_entity_poly.pdbx_seq_one_letter_code
_entity_poly.pdbx_strand_id
1 'polypeptide(L)'
;LLGLGFGHADLVLAIPQAWVDVESLEDFAAVCAEHRARTGDRLRLATKYLNLAKQFLDDAHVGDYRLVESPGATEGAPASGAAEAVIDITTSGATLRANHLTRAPGGLILRSQAQLAASLAAPWSPQARAACERLLDVVAARVRARSTRLLRLSAGAAGAEELTARAAALGCSLAGPPEGTLLELYCPADRVLGVCSALQALFGGAIAVSAPDLIFERPNTVWASLSGQLPNTGA
;
A
#
# COMPACT_ATOMS: atom_id res chain seq x y z
N LEU A 1 6.36 -4.15 11.97
CA LEU A 1 6.32 -2.94 12.76
C LEU A 1 5.65 -1.77 12.07
N LEU A 2 6.06 -1.46 10.85
CA LEU A 2 5.63 -0.25 10.15
C LEU A 2 5.64 -0.47 8.65
N GLY A 3 4.50 -0.16 7.99
CA GLY A 3 4.43 -0.03 6.54
C GLY A 3 5.15 1.25 6.11
N LEU A 4 6.03 1.13 5.12
CA LEU A 4 6.90 2.25 4.74
C LEU A 4 6.27 3.16 3.66
N GLY A 5 5.08 2.78 3.13
CA GLY A 5 4.36 3.56 2.13
C GLY A 5 5.08 3.67 0.78
N PHE A 6 5.94 2.71 0.46
CA PHE A 6 6.59 2.55 -0.85
C PHE A 6 6.82 1.09 -1.19
N GLY A 7 7.33 0.81 -2.40
CA GLY A 7 7.55 -0.54 -2.87
C GLY A 7 6.24 -1.32 -3.00
N HIS A 8 5.16 -0.61 -3.36
CA HIS A 8 3.87 -1.25 -3.62
C HIS A 8 4.00 -2.20 -4.80
N ALA A 9 3.52 -3.42 -4.62
CA ALA A 9 3.43 -4.42 -5.66
C ALA A 9 2.23 -5.32 -5.40
N ASP A 10 1.44 -5.56 -6.44
CA ASP A 10 0.31 -6.46 -6.40
C ASP A 10 0.72 -7.80 -7.01
N LEU A 11 0.45 -8.91 -6.32
CA LEU A 11 0.51 -10.25 -6.92
C LEU A 11 -0.82 -10.49 -7.60
N VAL A 12 -0.78 -10.79 -8.90
CA VAL A 12 -1.99 -10.91 -9.71
C VAL A 12 -1.96 -12.14 -10.61
N LEU A 13 -3.12 -12.71 -10.87
CA LEU A 13 -3.35 -13.58 -12.02
C LEU A 13 -3.46 -12.69 -13.26
N ALA A 14 -2.61 -12.93 -14.26
CA ALA A 14 -2.63 -12.22 -15.52
C ALA A 14 -2.83 -13.20 -16.68
N ILE A 15 -3.72 -12.83 -17.57
CA ILE A 15 -4.17 -13.61 -18.72
C ILE A 15 -3.87 -12.86 -20.04
N PRO A 16 -3.78 -13.54 -21.17
CA PRO A 16 -3.69 -12.89 -22.47
C PRO A 16 -4.81 -11.87 -22.70
N GLN A 17 -4.48 -10.70 -23.23
CA GLN A 17 -5.48 -9.68 -23.58
C GLN A 17 -6.50 -10.16 -24.62
N ALA A 18 -6.15 -11.18 -25.38
CA ALA A 18 -7.05 -11.80 -26.36
C ALA A 18 -8.18 -12.63 -25.72
N TRP A 19 -8.11 -12.92 -24.42
CA TRP A 19 -9.17 -13.65 -23.72
C TRP A 19 -10.26 -12.68 -23.25
N VAL A 20 -10.94 -12.10 -24.21
CA VAL A 20 -11.92 -11.01 -23.99
C VAL A 20 -13.19 -11.45 -23.25
N ASP A 21 -13.49 -12.75 -23.27
CA ASP A 21 -14.69 -13.33 -22.66
C ASP A 21 -14.45 -13.75 -21.19
N VAL A 22 -13.24 -13.55 -20.64
CA VAL A 22 -12.94 -13.85 -19.24
C VAL A 22 -13.21 -12.61 -18.39
N GLU A 23 -14.41 -12.54 -17.80
CA GLU A 23 -14.88 -11.42 -16.98
C GLU A 23 -14.89 -11.76 -15.47
N SER A 24 -14.64 -13.02 -15.10
CA SER A 24 -14.63 -13.49 -13.72
C SER A 24 -13.60 -14.63 -13.50
N LEU A 25 -13.41 -15.07 -12.24
CA LEU A 25 -12.62 -16.24 -11.94
C LEU A 25 -13.34 -17.54 -12.34
N GLU A 26 -14.67 -17.53 -12.39
CA GLU A 26 -15.48 -18.63 -12.89
C GLU A 26 -15.24 -18.83 -14.39
N ASP A 27 -15.18 -17.76 -15.18
CA ASP A 27 -14.85 -17.83 -16.61
C ASP A 27 -13.43 -18.35 -16.80
N PHE A 28 -12.49 -17.90 -15.97
CA PHE A 28 -11.12 -18.42 -15.99
C PHE A 28 -11.10 -19.95 -15.68
N ALA A 29 -11.88 -20.41 -14.70
CA ALA A 29 -12.02 -21.83 -14.39
C ALA A 29 -12.61 -22.61 -15.57
N ALA A 30 -13.60 -22.04 -16.27
CA ALA A 30 -14.18 -22.62 -17.48
C ALA A 30 -13.13 -22.74 -18.60
N VAL A 31 -12.29 -21.72 -18.81
CA VAL A 31 -11.17 -21.77 -19.78
C VAL A 31 -10.19 -22.88 -19.42
N CYS A 32 -9.87 -23.08 -18.13
CA CYS A 32 -9.02 -24.19 -17.69
C CYS A 32 -9.62 -25.57 -18.03
N ALA A 33 -10.91 -25.75 -17.76
CA ALA A 33 -11.63 -26.98 -18.05
C ALA A 33 -11.75 -27.26 -19.57
N GLU A 34 -12.05 -26.24 -20.36
CA GLU A 34 -12.12 -26.32 -21.82
C GLU A 34 -10.74 -26.65 -22.41
N HIS A 35 -9.68 -26.00 -21.95
CA HIS A 35 -8.31 -26.30 -22.37
C HIS A 35 -7.99 -27.78 -22.17
N ARG A 36 -8.32 -28.33 -20.99
CA ARG A 36 -8.13 -29.74 -20.70
C ARG A 36 -8.97 -30.65 -21.59
N ALA A 37 -10.23 -30.32 -21.79
CA ALA A 37 -11.12 -31.11 -22.64
C ALA A 37 -10.62 -31.18 -24.10
N ARG A 38 -10.06 -30.07 -24.60
CA ARG A 38 -9.56 -29.95 -25.96
C ARG A 38 -8.19 -30.59 -26.17
N THR A 39 -7.28 -30.43 -25.21
CA THR A 39 -5.86 -30.83 -25.36
C THR A 39 -5.50 -32.11 -24.61
N GLY A 40 -6.28 -32.52 -23.64
CA GLY A 40 -5.94 -33.58 -22.67
C GLY A 40 -5.04 -33.10 -21.52
N ASP A 41 -4.44 -31.92 -21.65
CA ASP A 41 -3.50 -31.37 -20.67
C ASP A 41 -4.13 -30.27 -19.83
N ARG A 42 -3.61 -30.07 -18.60
CA ARG A 42 -4.00 -28.97 -17.73
C ARG A 42 -3.39 -27.65 -18.21
N LEU A 43 -4.15 -26.56 -18.12
CA LEU A 43 -3.69 -25.21 -18.43
C LEU A 43 -2.48 -24.83 -17.55
N ARG A 44 -1.40 -24.36 -18.16
CA ARG A 44 -0.16 -24.03 -17.44
C ARG A 44 -0.18 -22.59 -16.98
N LEU A 45 0.14 -22.37 -15.69
CA LEU A 45 0.29 -21.09 -15.06
C LEU A 45 1.75 -20.91 -14.59
N ALA A 46 2.47 -20.00 -15.21
CA ALA A 46 3.85 -19.73 -14.81
C ALA A 46 3.87 -18.79 -13.59
N THR A 47 4.66 -19.15 -12.58
CA THR A 47 4.83 -18.33 -11.37
C THR A 47 6.05 -18.75 -10.58
N LYS A 48 6.63 -17.83 -9.81
CA LYS A 48 7.59 -18.14 -8.73
C LYS A 48 6.91 -18.23 -7.34
N TYR A 49 5.63 -17.92 -7.24
CA TYR A 49 4.87 -17.85 -5.99
C TYR A 49 3.94 -19.05 -5.81
N LEU A 50 4.47 -20.27 -5.94
CA LEU A 50 3.69 -21.51 -6.02
C LEU A 50 2.66 -21.68 -4.90
N ASN A 51 3.06 -21.39 -3.64
CA ASN A 51 2.17 -21.57 -2.49
C ASN A 51 1.01 -20.57 -2.49
N LEU A 52 1.31 -19.28 -2.76
CA LEU A 52 0.27 -18.24 -2.82
C LEU A 52 -0.67 -18.46 -4.00
N ALA A 53 -0.10 -18.87 -5.15
CA ALA A 53 -0.88 -19.18 -6.34
C ALA A 53 -1.84 -20.35 -6.09
N LYS A 54 -1.31 -21.43 -5.49
CA LYS A 54 -2.14 -22.61 -5.16
C LYS A 54 -3.26 -22.24 -4.21
N GLN A 55 -2.96 -21.57 -3.10
CA GLN A 55 -3.98 -21.17 -2.13
C GLN A 55 -5.07 -20.31 -2.77
N PHE A 56 -4.70 -19.30 -3.55
CA PHE A 56 -5.66 -18.43 -4.23
C PHE A 56 -6.57 -19.19 -5.19
N LEU A 57 -6.02 -20.10 -6.00
CA LEU A 57 -6.79 -20.88 -6.97
C LEU A 57 -7.69 -21.91 -6.30
N ASP A 58 -7.22 -22.52 -5.20
CA ASP A 58 -8.03 -23.43 -4.39
C ASP A 58 -9.21 -22.68 -3.74
N ASP A 59 -8.97 -21.50 -3.15
CA ASP A 59 -10.02 -20.65 -2.54
C ASP A 59 -11.06 -20.18 -3.58
N ALA A 60 -10.61 -19.94 -4.82
CA ALA A 60 -11.46 -19.57 -5.95
C ALA A 60 -12.10 -20.77 -6.67
N HIS A 61 -11.90 -22.00 -6.18
CA HIS A 61 -12.40 -23.24 -6.78
C HIS A 61 -12.00 -23.44 -8.25
N VAL A 62 -10.87 -22.90 -8.66
CA VAL A 62 -10.32 -23.08 -10.01
C VAL A 62 -9.63 -24.46 -10.06
N GLY A 63 -10.06 -25.30 -10.98
CA GLY A 63 -9.46 -26.61 -11.27
C GLY A 63 -8.70 -26.63 -12.60
N ASP A 64 -8.25 -27.83 -12.98
CA ASP A 64 -7.67 -28.13 -14.30
C ASP A 64 -6.50 -27.24 -14.73
N TYR A 65 -5.77 -26.69 -13.76
CA TYR A 65 -4.52 -25.96 -13.98
C TYR A 65 -3.30 -26.80 -13.54
N ARG A 66 -2.11 -26.37 -14.00
CA ARG A 66 -0.80 -26.83 -13.56
C ARG A 66 0.11 -25.64 -13.33
N LEU A 67 0.66 -25.51 -12.14
CA LEU A 67 1.67 -24.49 -11.86
C LEU A 67 3.03 -24.92 -12.48
N VAL A 68 3.67 -23.97 -13.16
CA VAL A 68 5.00 -24.11 -13.74
C VAL A 68 5.91 -23.09 -13.05
N GLU A 69 6.97 -23.56 -12.42
CA GLU A 69 7.92 -22.68 -11.77
C GLU A 69 8.66 -21.82 -12.79
N SER A 70 8.67 -20.51 -12.58
CA SER A 70 9.35 -19.53 -13.39
C SER A 70 10.27 -18.67 -12.53
N PRO A 71 11.59 -18.86 -12.60
CA PRO A 71 12.53 -18.13 -11.72
C PRO A 71 12.72 -16.65 -12.11
N GLY A 72 12.22 -16.23 -13.27
CA GLY A 72 12.30 -14.83 -13.74
C GLY A 72 11.67 -14.64 -15.11
N ALA A 73 11.39 -13.39 -15.48
CA ALA A 73 10.72 -12.99 -16.73
C ALA A 73 9.40 -13.77 -16.95
N THR A 74 8.64 -13.98 -15.89
CA THR A 74 7.44 -14.81 -15.88
C THR A 74 6.38 -14.30 -16.87
N GLU A 75 6.30 -12.99 -17.06
CA GLU A 75 5.41 -12.34 -18.02
C GLU A 75 5.67 -12.72 -19.48
N GLY A 76 6.87 -13.19 -19.79
CA GLY A 76 7.24 -13.70 -21.13
C GLY A 76 6.82 -15.15 -21.39
N ALA A 77 6.35 -15.88 -20.39
CA ALA A 77 6.03 -17.29 -20.51
C ALA A 77 4.93 -17.58 -21.55
N PRO A 78 3.86 -16.79 -21.69
CA PRO A 78 2.86 -17.02 -22.74
C PRO A 78 3.41 -16.80 -24.15
N ALA A 79 4.22 -15.78 -24.36
CA ALA A 79 4.82 -15.49 -25.66
C ALA A 79 5.81 -16.57 -26.10
N SER A 80 6.51 -17.21 -25.16
CA SER A 80 7.42 -18.33 -25.44
C SER A 80 6.72 -19.69 -25.51
N GLY A 81 5.43 -19.78 -25.24
CA GLY A 81 4.68 -21.02 -25.18
C GLY A 81 5.00 -21.91 -23.96
N ALA A 82 5.64 -21.33 -22.92
CA ALA A 82 5.97 -22.06 -21.69
C ALA A 82 4.75 -22.22 -20.78
N ALA A 83 3.80 -21.28 -20.84
CA ALA A 83 2.53 -21.33 -20.11
C ALA A 83 1.46 -20.54 -20.86
N GLU A 84 0.19 -20.73 -20.54
CA GLU A 84 -0.93 -20.02 -21.15
C GLU A 84 -1.27 -18.71 -20.41
N ALA A 85 -1.01 -18.66 -19.09
CA ALA A 85 -1.21 -17.48 -18.27
C ALA A 85 -0.15 -17.43 -17.16
N VAL A 86 -0.13 -16.35 -16.38
CA VAL A 86 0.90 -16.14 -15.36
C VAL A 86 0.32 -15.63 -14.04
N ILE A 87 1.03 -15.93 -12.94
CA ILE A 87 0.81 -15.27 -11.65
C ILE A 87 2.13 -14.59 -11.28
N ASP A 88 2.13 -13.27 -11.31
CA ASP A 88 3.33 -12.48 -11.05
C ASP A 88 3.02 -11.14 -10.39
N ILE A 89 4.06 -10.47 -9.90
CA ILE A 89 3.96 -9.15 -9.29
C ILE A 89 3.88 -8.06 -10.36
N THR A 90 3.07 -7.06 -10.07
CA THR A 90 2.99 -5.86 -10.90
C THR A 90 2.76 -4.62 -10.04
N THR A 91 3.33 -3.48 -10.46
CA THR A 91 3.10 -2.19 -9.82
C THR A 91 2.12 -1.34 -10.63
N SER A 92 2.38 -1.17 -11.91
CA SER A 92 1.57 -0.33 -12.82
C SER A 92 0.88 -1.12 -13.93
N GLY A 93 1.15 -2.41 -14.03
CA GLY A 93 0.72 -3.26 -15.13
C GLY A 93 1.46 -3.00 -16.46
N ALA A 94 2.48 -2.13 -16.47
CA ALA A 94 3.18 -1.78 -17.71
C ALA A 94 3.88 -2.98 -18.35
N THR A 95 4.58 -3.79 -17.56
CA THR A 95 5.26 -5.00 -18.02
C THR A 95 4.26 -6.04 -18.54
N LEU A 96 3.12 -6.21 -17.86
CA LEU A 96 2.06 -7.10 -18.32
C LEU A 96 1.55 -6.67 -19.70
N ARG A 97 1.22 -5.38 -19.87
CA ARG A 97 0.74 -4.84 -21.16
C ARG A 97 1.76 -4.98 -22.28
N ALA A 98 3.06 -4.78 -21.97
CA ALA A 98 4.14 -4.96 -22.95
C ALA A 98 4.24 -6.41 -23.44
N ASN A 99 3.76 -7.37 -22.66
CA ASN A 99 3.71 -8.79 -22.99
C ASN A 99 2.29 -9.25 -23.40
N HIS A 100 1.42 -8.33 -23.81
CA HIS A 100 0.04 -8.60 -24.23
C HIS A 100 -0.79 -9.30 -23.14
N LEU A 101 -0.50 -9.04 -21.87
CA LEU A 101 -1.24 -9.56 -20.73
C LEU A 101 -2.07 -8.47 -20.06
N THR A 102 -3.15 -8.89 -19.42
CA THR A 102 -3.98 -8.07 -18.55
C THR A 102 -4.25 -8.81 -17.24
N ARG A 103 -4.51 -8.06 -16.17
CA ARG A 103 -4.96 -8.68 -14.92
C ARG A 103 -6.34 -9.29 -15.13
N ALA A 104 -6.52 -10.55 -14.77
CA ALA A 104 -7.82 -11.18 -14.77
C ALA A 104 -8.77 -10.45 -13.81
N PRO A 105 -10.05 -10.24 -14.18
CA PRO A 105 -11.06 -9.78 -13.24
C PRO A 105 -11.12 -10.71 -12.01
N GLY A 106 -11.15 -10.14 -10.80
CA GLY A 106 -11.01 -10.92 -9.56
C GLY A 106 -9.61 -11.48 -9.28
N GLY A 107 -8.66 -11.36 -10.21
CA GLY A 107 -7.31 -11.96 -10.14
C GLY A 107 -6.30 -11.21 -9.27
N LEU A 108 -6.72 -10.38 -8.33
CA LEU A 108 -5.82 -9.77 -7.33
C LEU A 108 -5.62 -10.75 -6.17
N ILE A 109 -4.42 -11.27 -6.02
CA ILE A 109 -4.07 -12.27 -5.00
C ILE A 109 -3.60 -11.61 -3.71
N LEU A 110 -2.68 -10.63 -3.82
CA LEU A 110 -2.09 -9.97 -2.67
C LEU A 110 -1.68 -8.54 -3.03
N ARG A 111 -2.00 -7.59 -2.14
CA ARG A 111 -1.39 -6.25 -2.14
C ARG A 111 -0.24 -6.22 -1.16
N SER A 112 0.92 -5.75 -1.59
CA SER A 112 2.09 -5.66 -0.74
C SER A 112 2.73 -4.28 -0.79
N GLN A 113 3.47 -3.96 0.26
CA GLN A 113 4.34 -2.79 0.33
C GLN A 113 5.56 -3.13 1.19
N ALA A 114 6.60 -2.31 1.11
CA ALA A 114 7.75 -2.45 1.97
C ALA A 114 7.34 -2.32 3.45
N GLN A 115 7.81 -3.26 4.27
CA GLN A 115 7.53 -3.33 5.70
C GLN A 115 8.83 -3.28 6.48
N LEU A 116 8.86 -2.51 7.56
CA LEU A 116 9.92 -2.59 8.54
C LEU A 116 9.51 -3.63 9.60
N ALA A 117 10.32 -4.67 9.77
CA ALA A 117 10.09 -5.72 10.75
C ALA A 117 11.25 -5.78 11.76
N ALA A 118 10.97 -6.27 12.97
CA ALA A 118 11.97 -6.51 14.00
C ALA A 118 11.80 -7.92 14.57
N SER A 119 12.93 -8.60 14.85
CA SER A 119 12.90 -9.89 15.52
C SER A 119 12.66 -9.69 17.01
N LEU A 120 11.61 -10.27 17.55
CA LEU A 120 11.34 -10.26 18.99
C LEU A 120 12.22 -11.27 19.77
N ALA A 121 12.75 -12.27 19.08
CA ALA A 121 13.60 -13.31 19.69
C ALA A 121 15.09 -12.96 19.70
N ALA A 122 15.50 -11.90 19.00
CA ALA A 122 16.91 -11.49 18.98
C ALA A 122 17.34 -10.86 20.31
N PRO A 123 18.61 -11.00 20.71
CA PRO A 123 19.13 -10.29 21.88
C PRO A 123 19.26 -8.79 21.59
N TRP A 124 18.54 -7.98 22.35
CA TRP A 124 18.53 -6.52 22.21
C TRP A 124 19.38 -5.87 23.29
N SER A 125 20.63 -5.51 22.96
CA SER A 125 21.47 -4.71 23.87
C SER A 125 20.89 -3.30 24.09
N PRO A 126 21.25 -2.61 25.19
CA PRO A 126 20.82 -1.22 25.40
C PRO A 126 21.17 -0.30 24.23
N GLN A 127 22.35 -0.50 23.63
CA GLN A 127 22.81 0.26 22.47
C GLN A 127 21.94 -0.02 21.23
N ALA A 128 21.57 -1.28 20.98
CA ALA A 128 20.69 -1.66 19.88
C ALA A 128 19.28 -1.07 20.05
N ARG A 129 18.76 -1.07 21.28
CA ARG A 129 17.46 -0.44 21.62
C ARG A 129 17.48 1.06 21.32
N ALA A 130 18.49 1.78 21.81
CA ALA A 130 18.64 3.22 21.58
C ALA A 130 18.84 3.57 20.09
N ALA A 131 19.58 2.74 19.36
CA ALA A 131 19.74 2.92 17.91
C ALA A 131 18.42 2.68 17.15
N CYS A 132 17.68 1.64 17.52
CA CYS A 132 16.39 1.33 16.94
C CYS A 132 15.35 2.43 17.22
N GLU A 133 15.29 2.95 18.43
CA GLU A 133 14.42 4.08 18.79
C GLU A 133 14.67 5.28 17.88
N ARG A 134 15.93 5.71 17.73
CA ARG A 134 16.30 6.82 16.84
C ARG A 134 15.94 6.53 15.38
N LEU A 135 16.17 5.31 14.91
CA LEU A 135 15.77 4.91 13.54
C LEU A 135 14.26 5.02 13.38
N LEU A 136 13.49 4.49 14.32
CA LEU A 136 12.03 4.52 14.26
C LEU A 136 11.48 5.94 14.38
N ASP A 137 12.13 6.84 15.12
CA ASP A 137 11.75 8.26 15.16
C ASP A 137 11.80 8.89 13.76
N VAL A 138 12.90 8.68 13.03
CA VAL A 138 13.06 9.25 11.68
C VAL A 138 12.12 8.58 10.66
N VAL A 139 12.02 7.25 10.70
CA VAL A 139 11.17 6.51 9.75
C VAL A 139 9.70 6.84 9.99
N ALA A 140 9.23 6.86 11.23
CA ALA A 140 7.86 7.22 11.57
C ALA A 140 7.54 8.68 11.18
N ALA A 141 8.49 9.60 11.44
CA ALA A 141 8.34 11.00 11.05
C ALA A 141 8.20 11.16 9.52
N ARG A 142 8.98 10.39 8.74
CA ARG A 142 8.89 10.40 7.27
C ARG A 142 7.59 9.79 6.75
N VAL A 143 7.16 8.66 7.32
CA VAL A 143 5.89 8.02 6.93
C VAL A 143 4.72 8.97 7.19
N ARG A 144 4.68 9.62 8.36
CA ARG A 144 3.65 10.59 8.71
C ARG A 144 3.65 11.78 7.76
N ALA A 145 4.81 12.35 7.45
CA ALA A 145 4.95 13.49 6.55
C ALA A 145 4.42 13.19 5.13
N ARG A 146 4.60 11.97 4.63
CA ARG A 146 4.09 11.58 3.29
C ARG A 146 2.57 11.63 3.18
N SER A 147 1.86 11.27 4.24
CA SER A 147 0.40 11.24 4.29
C SER A 147 -0.22 12.54 4.76
N THR A 148 0.59 13.57 5.03
CA THR A 148 0.16 14.83 5.65
C THR A 148 0.55 16.04 4.79
N ARG A 149 -0.27 17.07 4.83
CA ARG A 149 0.05 18.41 4.31
C ARG A 149 -0.08 19.42 5.46
N LEU A 150 0.78 20.41 5.47
CA LEU A 150 0.70 21.53 6.37
C LEU A 150 -0.04 22.66 5.67
N LEU A 151 -1.17 23.06 6.24
CA LEU A 151 -1.96 24.19 5.81
C LEU A 151 -1.64 25.37 6.71
N ARG A 152 -1.34 26.52 6.11
CA ARG A 152 -1.15 27.79 6.84
C ARG A 152 -2.18 28.80 6.34
N LEU A 153 -2.97 29.34 7.24
CA LEU A 153 -4.05 30.26 6.93
C LEU A 153 -4.32 31.22 8.09
N SER A 154 -4.97 32.35 7.79
CA SER A 154 -5.39 33.31 8.80
C SER A 154 -6.87 33.11 9.14
N ALA A 155 -7.21 33.11 10.43
CA ALA A 155 -8.58 32.98 10.91
C ALA A 155 -9.46 34.20 10.58
N GLY A 156 -8.87 35.33 10.19
CA GLY A 156 -9.62 36.54 9.90
C GLY A 156 -10.52 36.99 11.07
N ALA A 157 -11.70 37.47 10.75
CA ALA A 157 -12.67 37.94 11.71
C ALA A 157 -13.44 36.81 12.45
N ALA A 158 -13.45 35.60 11.91
CA ALA A 158 -14.18 34.45 12.49
C ALA A 158 -13.52 33.90 13.77
N GLY A 159 -12.25 34.20 13.98
CA GLY A 159 -11.50 33.74 15.15
C GLY A 159 -10.89 32.32 14.99
N ALA A 160 -9.81 32.09 15.72
CA ALA A 160 -9.03 30.86 15.65
C ALA A 160 -9.82 29.63 16.15
N GLU A 161 -10.68 29.79 17.14
CA GLU A 161 -11.46 28.70 17.74
C GLU A 161 -12.45 28.09 16.73
N GLU A 162 -13.24 28.94 16.05
CA GLU A 162 -14.24 28.47 15.10
C GLU A 162 -13.57 27.77 13.93
N LEU A 163 -12.49 28.35 13.39
CA LEU A 163 -11.73 27.75 12.30
C LEU A 163 -11.11 26.41 12.71
N THR A 164 -10.58 26.31 13.93
CA THR A 164 -10.03 25.05 14.46
C THR A 164 -11.12 23.98 14.58
N ALA A 165 -12.30 24.33 15.11
CA ALA A 165 -13.41 23.39 15.21
C ALA A 165 -13.89 22.88 13.85
N ARG A 166 -13.98 23.77 12.85
CA ARG A 166 -14.35 23.40 11.49
C ARG A 166 -13.28 22.52 10.81
N ALA A 167 -12.01 22.88 10.99
CA ALA A 167 -10.89 22.09 10.48
C ALA A 167 -10.86 20.67 11.10
N ALA A 168 -11.11 20.56 12.40
CA ALA A 168 -11.21 19.26 13.08
C ALA A 168 -12.35 18.39 12.52
N ALA A 169 -13.51 18.98 12.25
CA ALA A 169 -14.64 18.29 11.61
C ALA A 169 -14.30 17.76 10.19
N LEU A 170 -13.33 18.40 9.51
CA LEU A 170 -12.80 17.96 8.21
C LEU A 170 -11.64 16.99 8.33
N GLY A 171 -11.28 16.58 9.54
CA GLY A 171 -10.19 15.62 9.81
C GLY A 171 -8.80 16.24 9.88
N CYS A 172 -8.71 17.56 10.06
CA CYS A 172 -7.46 18.26 10.33
C CYS A 172 -7.14 18.33 11.83
N SER A 173 -5.87 18.52 12.17
CA SER A 173 -5.41 18.77 13.54
C SER A 173 -4.49 19.99 13.58
N LEU A 174 -4.41 20.66 14.73
CA LEU A 174 -3.44 21.76 14.90
C LEU A 174 -2.00 21.22 14.82
N ALA A 175 -1.16 21.93 14.08
CA ALA A 175 0.29 21.64 14.03
C ALA A 175 1.06 22.26 15.20
N GLY A 176 0.47 23.29 15.82
CA GLY A 176 1.00 24.00 16.97
C GLY A 176 -0.05 24.92 17.58
N PRO A 177 0.26 25.60 18.69
CA PRO A 177 -0.65 26.61 19.25
C PRO A 177 -0.86 27.76 18.24
N PRO A 178 -2.07 28.34 18.16
CA PRO A 178 -2.31 29.48 17.29
C PRO A 178 -1.43 30.67 17.66
N GLU A 179 -0.84 31.32 16.66
CA GLU A 179 -0.08 32.56 16.81
C GLU A 179 -0.92 33.74 16.31
N GLY A 180 -1.61 34.42 17.20
CA GLY A 180 -2.55 35.50 16.85
C GLY A 180 -3.69 34.96 15.97
N THR A 181 -3.81 35.45 14.72
CA THR A 181 -4.80 34.98 13.75
C THR A 181 -4.26 33.88 12.83
N LEU A 182 -2.96 33.56 12.89
CA LEU A 182 -2.34 32.56 12.05
C LEU A 182 -2.53 31.17 12.63
N LEU A 183 -3.04 30.26 11.82
CA LEU A 183 -3.16 28.83 12.16
C LEU A 183 -2.33 27.98 11.24
N GLU A 184 -1.73 26.96 11.83
CA GLU A 184 -1.08 25.86 11.12
C GLU A 184 -1.81 24.56 11.43
N LEU A 185 -2.22 23.86 10.37
CA LEU A 185 -3.03 22.64 10.47
C LEU A 185 -2.36 21.49 9.72
N TYR A 186 -2.31 20.35 10.33
CA TYR A 186 -2.04 19.08 9.63
C TYR A 186 -3.32 18.58 8.98
N CYS A 187 -3.26 18.31 7.69
CA CYS A 187 -4.35 17.81 6.86
C CYS A 187 -3.94 16.51 6.17
N PRO A 188 -4.79 15.48 6.12
CA PRO A 188 -4.54 14.30 5.31
C PRO A 188 -4.30 14.67 3.84
N ALA A 189 -3.24 14.13 3.25
CA ALA A 189 -2.79 14.52 1.91
C ALA A 189 -3.82 14.24 0.81
N ASP A 190 -4.60 13.18 0.97
CA ASP A 190 -5.68 12.77 0.06
C ASP A 190 -6.92 13.67 0.13
N ARG A 191 -7.08 14.45 1.21
CA ARG A 191 -8.24 15.33 1.45
C ARG A 191 -7.95 16.80 1.23
N VAL A 192 -6.70 17.18 0.96
CA VAL A 192 -6.25 18.58 1.00
C VAL A 192 -7.07 19.51 0.11
N LEU A 193 -7.44 19.10 -1.11
CA LEU A 193 -8.21 19.95 -2.03
C LEU A 193 -9.62 20.22 -1.50
N GLY A 194 -10.31 19.19 -1.02
CA GLY A 194 -11.66 19.34 -0.43
C GLY A 194 -11.65 20.19 0.84
N VAL A 195 -10.64 19.99 1.70
CA VAL A 195 -10.47 20.78 2.93
C VAL A 195 -10.21 22.25 2.60
N CYS A 196 -9.28 22.53 1.69
CA CYS A 196 -8.99 23.92 1.29
C CYS A 196 -10.25 24.59 0.71
N SER A 197 -10.98 23.94 -0.17
CA SER A 197 -12.21 24.48 -0.75
C SER A 197 -13.27 24.78 0.32
N ALA A 198 -13.47 23.86 1.28
CA ALA A 198 -14.42 24.03 2.36
C ALA A 198 -14.04 25.18 3.31
N LEU A 199 -12.76 25.28 3.68
CA LEU A 199 -12.27 26.37 4.55
C LEU A 199 -12.31 27.71 3.83
N GLN A 200 -11.97 27.80 2.54
CA GLN A 200 -12.07 29.05 1.78
C GLN A 200 -13.51 29.53 1.62
N ALA A 201 -14.46 28.61 1.43
CA ALA A 201 -15.89 28.98 1.35
C ALA A 201 -16.43 29.58 2.66
N LEU A 202 -15.87 29.17 3.81
CA LEU A 202 -16.31 29.64 5.12
C LEU A 202 -15.59 30.90 5.60
N PHE A 203 -14.29 30.98 5.37
CA PHE A 203 -13.43 32.02 5.97
C PHE A 203 -12.81 32.96 4.95
N GLY A 204 -12.79 32.60 3.66
CA GLY A 204 -12.11 33.34 2.61
C GLY A 204 -10.58 33.28 2.76
N GLY A 205 -9.88 34.16 2.03
CA GLY A 205 -8.44 34.31 2.14
C GLY A 205 -7.62 33.21 1.45
N ALA A 206 -6.31 33.36 1.54
CA ALA A 206 -5.36 32.42 0.97
C ALA A 206 -5.02 31.32 1.98
N ILE A 207 -4.92 30.09 1.48
CA ILE A 207 -4.39 28.94 2.21
C ILE A 207 -3.10 28.50 1.56
N ALA A 208 -1.98 28.64 2.27
CA ALA A 208 -0.71 28.11 1.82
C ALA A 208 -0.64 26.62 2.17
N VAL A 209 -0.29 25.78 1.19
CA VAL A 209 -0.14 24.34 1.37
C VAL A 209 1.32 23.97 1.17
N SER A 210 1.89 23.24 2.13
CA SER A 210 3.25 22.71 2.03
C SER A 210 3.29 21.22 2.37
N ALA A 211 4.30 20.52 1.83
CA ALA A 211 4.58 19.14 2.17
C ALA A 211 5.76 19.12 3.13
N PRO A 212 5.56 18.79 4.41
CA PRO A 212 6.66 18.67 5.35
C PRO A 212 7.54 17.47 4.98
N ASP A 213 8.83 17.58 5.21
CA ASP A 213 9.76 16.46 5.01
C ASP A 213 9.68 15.42 6.13
N LEU A 214 9.51 15.87 7.35
CA LEU A 214 9.46 15.06 8.56
C LEU A 214 8.47 15.67 9.55
N ILE A 215 7.68 14.84 10.20
CA ILE A 215 6.80 15.24 11.32
C ILE A 215 7.10 14.34 12.51
N PHE A 216 7.85 14.87 13.48
CA PHE A 216 8.14 14.16 14.72
C PHE A 216 6.99 14.31 15.72
N GLU A 217 6.61 13.21 16.35
CA GLU A 217 5.63 13.17 17.45
C GLU A 217 6.19 12.42 18.65
N ARG A 218 5.81 12.87 19.83
CA ARG A 218 6.09 12.20 21.10
C ARG A 218 4.81 11.90 21.85
N PRO A 219 4.67 10.68 22.43
CA PRO A 219 5.62 9.55 22.35
C PRO A 219 5.61 8.91 20.95
N ASN A 220 6.76 8.31 20.56
CA ASN A 220 6.81 7.49 19.34
C ASN A 220 6.04 6.18 19.59
N THR A 221 4.84 6.09 19.05
CA THR A 221 3.94 4.94 19.27
C THR A 221 4.51 3.64 18.67
N VAL A 222 5.28 3.73 17.58
CA VAL A 222 5.92 2.55 16.94
C VAL A 222 7.00 1.97 17.86
N TRP A 223 7.84 2.83 18.44
CA TRP A 223 8.84 2.40 19.42
C TRP A 223 8.20 1.89 20.69
N ALA A 224 7.19 2.58 21.22
CA ALA A 224 6.48 2.14 22.42
C ALA A 224 5.87 0.74 22.25
N SER A 225 5.24 0.48 21.09
CA SER A 225 4.70 -0.84 20.76
C SER A 225 5.77 -1.93 20.66
N LEU A 226 6.92 -1.63 20.04
CA LEU A 226 8.02 -2.60 19.94
C LEU A 226 8.66 -2.85 21.31
N SER A 227 9.02 -1.79 22.02
CA SER A 227 9.74 -1.88 23.29
C SER A 227 8.96 -2.65 24.36
N GLY A 228 7.63 -2.53 24.35
CA GLY A 228 6.75 -3.31 25.23
C GLY A 228 6.70 -4.81 24.95
N GLN A 229 7.11 -5.23 23.75
CA GLN A 229 7.15 -6.65 23.34
C GLN A 229 8.56 -7.26 23.46
N LEU A 230 9.60 -6.44 23.61
CA LEU A 230 10.96 -6.95 23.73
C LEU A 230 11.18 -7.55 25.13
N PRO A 231 11.91 -8.69 25.23
CA PRO A 231 12.24 -9.26 26.50
C PRO A 231 12.97 -8.21 27.37
N ASN A 232 12.59 -8.15 28.65
CA ASN A 232 13.32 -7.30 29.58
C ASN A 232 14.80 -7.70 29.56
N THR A 233 15.68 -6.73 29.35
CA THR A 233 17.09 -6.94 29.57
C THR A 233 17.25 -7.17 31.10
N GLY A 234 17.11 -8.43 31.48
CA GLY A 234 17.45 -8.85 32.86
C GLY A 234 18.88 -8.42 33.18
N ALA A 235 19.02 -7.98 34.38
CA ALA A 235 20.29 -7.57 34.97
C ALA A 235 21.38 -8.64 34.84
#